data_82347837c3db2b3bc13ec567be76d057
#
_entry.id   82347837c3db2b3bc13ec567be76d057
#
_cell.length_a   1.000
_cell.length_b   1.000
_cell.length_c   1.000
_cell.angle_alpha   90.00
_cell.angle_beta   90.00
_cell.angle_gamma   90.00
#
_symmetry.space_group_name_H-M   'P 1'
#
loop_
_entity.id
_entity.type
_entity.pdbx_description
1 polymer ?
#
loop_
_entity_poly.entity_id
_entity_poly.type
_entity_poly.pdbx_seq_one_letter_code
_entity_poly.pdbx_strand_id
1 'polypeptide(L)'
;MEISSQYNPKGIEEKWYKFWTEKNYFHPENNSKKPPYTIVIPPPNITASLHMGHALNNTIQDIIIRYKRMSGFNCLWLPGTDHAGIATQNVVEKMLLKKGIKRDDLGREKFLEKVWEWKRNYGGRITEQLKRLGASCDWSRERFTMDEGLSQAVTKAFIQLYQKNLIYQGNYIIN
;
A
#
# COMPACT_ATOMS: atom_id res chain seq x y z
N MET A 1 -14.79 30.45 -24.30
CA MET A 1 -13.55 29.76 -23.83
C MET A 1 -13.19 28.76 -24.93
N GLU A 2 -12.12 29.01 -25.68
CA GLU A 2 -11.66 28.04 -26.72
C GLU A 2 -11.07 26.82 -26.01
N ILE A 3 -11.56 25.66 -26.38
CA ILE A 3 -11.01 24.37 -25.91
C ILE A 3 -9.86 24.01 -26.84
N SER A 4 -8.67 23.78 -26.29
CA SER A 4 -7.52 23.33 -27.06
C SER A 4 -7.82 22.02 -27.80
N SER A 5 -7.37 21.91 -29.06
CA SER A 5 -7.51 20.69 -29.85
C SER A 5 -6.65 19.51 -29.32
N GLN A 6 -5.69 19.82 -28.45
CA GLN A 6 -4.82 18.81 -27.83
C GLN A 6 -4.93 18.83 -26.32
N TYR A 7 -5.10 17.66 -25.71
CA TYR A 7 -5.09 17.51 -24.25
C TYR A 7 -3.66 17.68 -23.72
N ASN A 8 -3.51 18.60 -22.76
CA ASN A 8 -2.25 18.79 -22.03
C ASN A 8 -2.46 18.41 -20.56
N PRO A 9 -1.90 17.28 -20.11
CA PRO A 9 -2.08 16.80 -18.74
C PRO A 9 -1.41 17.70 -17.67
N LYS A 10 -0.39 18.48 -18.08
CA LYS A 10 0.40 19.31 -17.14
C LYS A 10 -0.49 20.31 -16.42
N GLY A 11 -0.48 20.23 -15.08
CA GLY A 11 -1.25 21.09 -14.20
C GLY A 11 -2.75 20.75 -14.10
N ILE A 12 -3.36 20.10 -15.11
CA ILE A 12 -4.77 19.72 -15.07
C ILE A 12 -4.96 18.52 -14.12
N GLU A 13 -4.18 17.47 -14.26
CA GLU A 13 -4.28 16.26 -13.45
C GLU A 13 -3.99 16.55 -11.97
N GLU A 14 -2.91 17.28 -11.68
CA GLU A 14 -2.56 17.68 -10.33
C GLU A 14 -3.64 18.54 -9.67
N LYS A 15 -4.18 19.53 -10.41
CA LYS A 15 -5.25 20.39 -9.95
C LYS A 15 -6.49 19.61 -9.52
N TRP A 16 -6.96 18.69 -10.37
CA TRP A 16 -8.17 17.93 -10.10
C TRP A 16 -7.95 16.89 -9.00
N TYR A 17 -6.81 16.20 -8.99
CA TYR A 17 -6.51 15.24 -7.96
C TYR A 17 -6.43 15.91 -6.58
N LYS A 18 -5.75 17.04 -6.49
CA LYS A 18 -5.70 17.87 -5.29
C LYS A 18 -7.09 18.30 -4.83
N PHE A 19 -7.90 18.80 -5.75
CA PHE A 19 -9.28 19.21 -5.45
C PHE A 19 -10.11 18.06 -4.88
N TRP A 20 -10.04 16.86 -5.46
CA TRP A 20 -10.78 15.70 -4.98
C TRP A 20 -10.34 15.26 -3.58
N THR A 21 -9.06 15.28 -3.31
CA THR A 21 -8.51 14.90 -2.00
C THR A 21 -8.83 15.95 -0.92
N GLU A 22 -8.73 17.24 -1.22
CA GLU A 22 -9.10 18.32 -0.30
C GLU A 22 -10.60 18.31 0.04
N LYS A 23 -11.44 17.89 -0.91
CA LYS A 23 -12.90 17.75 -0.71
C LYS A 23 -13.27 16.40 -0.06
N ASN A 24 -12.32 15.55 0.26
CA ASN A 24 -12.54 14.23 0.84
C ASN A 24 -13.50 13.32 0.05
N TYR A 25 -13.56 13.47 -1.29
CA TYR A 25 -14.48 12.69 -2.12
C TYR A 25 -14.21 11.19 -2.13
N PHE A 26 -13.04 10.77 -1.69
CA PHE A 26 -12.66 9.37 -1.61
C PHE A 26 -12.92 8.75 -0.22
N HIS A 27 -13.28 9.57 0.75
CA HIS A 27 -13.57 9.13 2.12
C HIS A 27 -15.04 8.68 2.24
N PRO A 28 -15.33 7.50 2.80
CA PRO A 28 -16.69 7.06 3.04
C PRO A 28 -17.32 7.84 4.21
N GLU A 29 -18.62 8.09 4.12
CA GLU A 29 -19.39 8.71 5.20
C GLU A 29 -19.55 7.74 6.38
N ASN A 30 -19.19 8.17 7.59
CA ASN A 30 -19.48 7.40 8.79
C ASN A 30 -20.99 7.38 9.07
N ASN A 31 -21.50 6.23 9.51
CA ASN A 31 -22.93 6.04 9.82
C ASN A 31 -23.88 6.32 8.63
N SER A 32 -23.40 6.17 7.41
CA SER A 32 -24.20 6.34 6.20
C SER A 32 -25.31 5.28 6.11
N LYS A 33 -26.50 5.70 5.63
CA LYS A 33 -27.59 4.78 5.29
C LYS A 33 -27.42 4.13 3.90
N LYS A 34 -26.44 4.57 3.12
CA LYS A 34 -26.13 4.01 1.80
C LYS A 34 -25.53 2.60 1.98
N PRO A 35 -25.82 1.68 1.05
CA PRO A 35 -25.23 0.33 1.10
C PRO A 35 -23.68 0.42 1.03
N PRO A 36 -22.95 -0.32 1.89
CA PRO A 36 -21.48 -0.28 1.87
C PRO A 36 -20.92 -1.06 0.69
N TYR A 37 -19.79 -0.57 0.16
CA TYR A 37 -18.98 -1.29 -0.81
C TYR A 37 -17.50 -1.06 -0.53
N THR A 38 -16.74 -2.12 -0.30
CA THR A 38 -15.33 -2.01 0.09
C THR A 38 -14.44 -2.86 -0.81
N ILE A 39 -13.34 -2.26 -1.25
CA ILE A 39 -12.21 -2.96 -1.85
C ILE A 39 -11.00 -2.70 -0.96
N VAL A 40 -10.25 -3.75 -0.64
CA VAL A 40 -8.91 -3.64 -0.07
C VAL A 40 -7.91 -3.79 -1.20
N ILE A 41 -7.03 -2.81 -1.37
CA ILE A 41 -5.99 -2.89 -2.41
C ILE A 41 -5.11 -4.12 -2.14
N PRO A 42 -4.74 -4.92 -3.16
CA PRO A 42 -3.62 -5.84 -3.00
C PRO A 42 -2.36 -5.02 -2.72
N PRO A 43 -1.81 -5.07 -1.49
CA PRO A 43 -0.79 -4.12 -1.09
C PRO A 43 0.51 -4.35 -1.86
N PRO A 44 1.00 -3.37 -2.63
CA PRO A 44 2.26 -3.53 -3.35
C PRO A 44 3.44 -3.70 -2.40
N ASN A 45 4.38 -4.56 -2.78
CA ASN A 45 5.63 -4.77 -2.08
C ASN A 45 6.52 -3.52 -2.19
N ILE A 46 7.15 -3.11 -1.08
CA ILE A 46 8.08 -1.97 -1.07
C ILE A 46 9.47 -2.31 -1.65
N THR A 47 9.55 -3.28 -2.54
CA THR A 47 10.81 -3.75 -3.14
C THR A 47 11.27 -2.89 -4.31
N ALA A 48 10.33 -2.24 -5.03
CA ALA A 48 10.60 -1.43 -6.21
C ALA A 48 9.45 -0.46 -6.51
N SER A 49 9.63 0.34 -7.58
CA SER A 49 8.55 1.15 -8.15
C SER A 49 7.47 0.26 -8.78
N LEU A 50 6.26 0.79 -8.89
CA LEU A 50 5.16 0.09 -9.57
C LEU A 50 5.47 -0.12 -11.05
N HIS A 51 4.91 -1.16 -11.61
CA HIS A 51 4.99 -1.50 -13.05
C HIS A 51 3.58 -1.58 -13.66
N MET A 52 3.51 -1.80 -14.97
CA MET A 52 2.23 -1.82 -15.71
C MET A 52 1.20 -2.81 -15.17
N GLY A 53 1.63 -3.95 -14.62
CA GLY A 53 0.71 -4.90 -13.98
C GLY A 53 0.02 -4.30 -12.76
N HIS A 54 0.71 -3.52 -11.95
CA HIS A 54 0.10 -2.77 -10.85
C HIS A 54 -0.87 -1.70 -11.38
N ALA A 55 -0.49 -0.97 -12.44
CA ALA A 55 -1.36 0.04 -13.04
C ALA A 55 -2.67 -0.58 -13.52
N LEU A 56 -2.61 -1.69 -14.27
CA LEU A 56 -3.79 -2.40 -14.76
C LEU A 56 -4.69 -2.86 -13.61
N ASN A 57 -4.12 -3.54 -12.61
CA ASN A 57 -4.88 -4.06 -11.47
C ASN A 57 -5.59 -2.92 -10.72
N ASN A 58 -4.87 -1.84 -10.42
CA ASN A 58 -5.44 -0.70 -9.69
C ASN A 58 -6.46 0.08 -10.52
N THR A 59 -6.25 0.22 -11.83
CA THR A 59 -7.23 0.87 -12.71
C THR A 59 -8.56 0.13 -12.73
N ILE A 60 -8.54 -1.21 -12.80
CA ILE A 60 -9.76 -2.03 -12.75
C ILE A 60 -10.50 -1.80 -11.43
N GLN A 61 -9.81 -1.81 -10.31
CA GLN A 61 -10.40 -1.55 -9.00
C GLN A 61 -10.97 -0.13 -8.91
N ASP A 62 -10.25 0.88 -9.43
CA ASP A 62 -10.69 2.26 -9.43
C ASP A 62 -11.96 2.47 -10.27
N ILE A 63 -12.06 1.82 -11.43
CA ILE A 63 -13.27 1.83 -12.25
C ILE A 63 -14.47 1.31 -11.45
N ILE A 64 -14.30 0.17 -10.79
CA ILE A 64 -15.38 -0.45 -9.99
C ILE A 64 -15.79 0.45 -8.82
N ILE A 65 -14.83 0.99 -8.09
CA ILE A 65 -15.10 1.90 -6.95
C ILE A 65 -15.83 3.17 -7.41
N ARG A 66 -15.39 3.78 -8.52
CA ARG A 66 -16.03 4.97 -9.08
C ARG A 66 -17.44 4.67 -9.56
N TYR A 67 -17.64 3.56 -10.25
CA TYR A 67 -18.96 3.10 -10.66
C TYR A 67 -19.90 2.94 -9.45
N LYS A 68 -19.44 2.27 -8.39
CA LYS A 68 -20.24 2.07 -7.17
C LYS A 68 -20.56 3.39 -6.46
N ARG A 69 -19.62 4.33 -6.38
CA ARG A 69 -19.89 5.68 -5.84
C ARG A 69 -20.99 6.39 -6.63
N MET A 70 -20.91 6.38 -7.96
CA MET A 70 -21.92 6.98 -8.83
C MET A 70 -23.28 6.26 -8.73
N SER A 71 -23.28 4.98 -8.39
CA SER A 71 -24.50 4.17 -8.15
C SER A 71 -25.08 4.36 -6.73
N GLY A 72 -24.55 5.29 -5.92
CA GLY A 72 -25.10 5.63 -4.62
C GLY A 72 -24.62 4.78 -3.46
N PHE A 73 -23.56 3.98 -3.63
CA PHE A 73 -22.95 3.22 -2.53
C PHE A 73 -22.02 4.08 -1.68
N ASN A 74 -21.91 3.74 -0.40
CA ASN A 74 -20.87 4.28 0.48
C ASN A 74 -19.60 3.45 0.31
N CYS A 75 -18.64 3.98 -0.44
CA CYS A 75 -17.51 3.22 -0.93
C CYS A 75 -16.22 3.50 -0.14
N LEU A 76 -15.55 2.44 0.27
CA LEU A 76 -14.17 2.48 0.78
C LEU A 76 -13.25 1.72 -0.18
N TRP A 77 -12.23 2.38 -0.71
CA TRP A 77 -11.07 1.72 -1.28
C TRP A 77 -9.88 1.94 -0.36
N LEU A 78 -9.53 0.89 0.39
CA LEU A 78 -8.50 0.92 1.42
C LEU A 78 -7.11 0.72 0.80
N PRO A 79 -6.23 1.73 0.84
CA PRO A 79 -4.87 1.60 0.35
C PRO A 79 -3.93 1.00 1.38
N GLY A 80 -2.81 0.46 0.91
CA GLY A 80 -1.74 -0.02 1.76
C GLY A 80 -0.52 -0.48 0.98
N THR A 81 0.56 -0.77 1.71
CA THR A 81 1.81 -1.31 1.16
C THR A 81 2.26 -2.51 2.00
N ASP A 82 2.94 -3.46 1.34
CA ASP A 82 3.47 -4.65 2.00
C ASP A 82 4.97 -4.52 2.27
N HIS A 83 5.37 -4.91 3.48
CA HIS A 83 6.78 -4.96 3.87
C HIS A 83 7.59 -6.02 3.11
N ALA A 84 6.93 -7.02 2.54
CA ALA A 84 7.51 -8.09 1.70
C ALA A 84 8.71 -8.84 2.32
N GLY A 85 8.92 -8.73 3.63
CA GLY A 85 9.88 -9.50 4.44
C GLY A 85 11.23 -9.76 3.78
N ILE A 86 11.49 -11.02 3.44
CA ILE A 86 12.75 -11.50 2.84
C ILE A 86 13.09 -10.75 1.54
N ALA A 87 12.11 -10.47 0.69
CA ALA A 87 12.35 -9.80 -0.58
C ALA A 87 12.91 -8.38 -0.39
N THR A 88 12.37 -7.61 0.56
CA THR A 88 12.88 -6.27 0.89
C THR A 88 14.27 -6.35 1.50
N GLN A 89 14.53 -7.29 2.41
CA GLN A 89 15.86 -7.51 2.97
C GLN A 89 16.89 -7.82 1.88
N ASN A 90 16.57 -8.72 0.94
CA ASN A 90 17.45 -9.06 -0.18
C ASN A 90 17.76 -7.84 -1.08
N VAL A 91 16.78 -6.96 -1.31
CA VAL A 91 17.01 -5.75 -2.11
C VAL A 91 17.96 -4.79 -1.37
N VAL A 92 17.76 -4.60 -0.07
CA VAL A 92 18.65 -3.75 0.76
C VAL A 92 20.05 -4.35 0.84
N GLU A 93 20.18 -5.66 1.02
CA GLU A 93 21.45 -6.36 1.03
C GLU A 93 22.22 -6.19 -0.29
N LYS A 94 21.54 -6.37 -1.43
CA LYS A 94 22.13 -6.13 -2.76
C LYS A 94 22.57 -4.67 -2.94
N MET A 95 21.82 -3.72 -2.42
CA MET A 95 22.18 -2.30 -2.46
C MET A 95 23.45 -2.02 -1.62
N LEU A 96 23.55 -2.62 -0.43
CA LEU A 96 24.71 -2.49 0.46
C LEU A 96 25.95 -3.14 -0.15
N LEU A 97 25.80 -4.34 -0.72
CA LEU A 97 26.89 -5.04 -1.42
C LEU A 97 27.51 -4.22 -2.56
N LYS A 98 26.70 -3.48 -3.31
CA LYS A 98 27.19 -2.54 -4.35
C LYS A 98 28.06 -1.42 -3.76
N LYS A 99 27.95 -1.14 -2.46
CA LYS A 99 28.78 -0.18 -1.71
C LYS A 99 29.93 -0.86 -0.95
N GLY A 100 30.14 -2.15 -1.16
CA GLY A 100 31.17 -2.96 -0.49
C GLY A 100 30.83 -3.32 0.97
N ILE A 101 29.57 -3.16 1.40
CA ILE A 101 29.13 -3.41 2.77
C ILE A 101 28.38 -4.73 2.80
N LYS A 102 28.82 -5.69 3.61
CA LYS A 102 28.11 -6.93 3.85
C LYS A 102 27.15 -6.79 5.04
N ARG A 103 26.06 -7.55 4.99
CA ARG A 103 25.05 -7.59 6.06
C ARG A 103 25.68 -7.95 7.41
N ASP A 104 26.56 -8.94 7.42
CA ASP A 104 27.21 -9.46 8.63
C ASP A 104 28.13 -8.42 9.26
N ASP A 105 28.76 -7.53 8.46
CA ASP A 105 29.62 -6.44 8.95
C ASP A 105 28.82 -5.37 9.73
N LEU A 106 27.53 -5.21 9.40
CA LEU A 106 26.66 -4.25 10.08
C LEU A 106 26.05 -4.78 11.37
N GLY A 107 25.80 -6.09 11.46
CA GLY A 107 24.97 -6.68 12.48
C GLY A 107 23.47 -6.34 12.31
N ARG A 108 22.64 -7.00 13.15
CA ARG A 108 21.18 -6.95 13.01
C ARG A 108 20.58 -5.55 13.10
N GLU A 109 20.99 -4.78 14.11
CA GLU A 109 20.35 -3.47 14.38
C GLU A 109 20.59 -2.48 13.26
N LYS A 110 21.85 -2.29 12.86
CA LYS A 110 22.20 -1.37 11.76
C LYS A 110 21.64 -1.82 10.42
N PHE A 111 21.53 -3.13 10.20
CA PHE A 111 20.88 -3.64 8.99
C PHE A 111 19.39 -3.30 8.99
N LEU A 112 18.68 -3.47 10.11
CA LEU A 112 17.27 -3.08 10.23
C LEU A 112 17.06 -1.58 10.02
N GLU A 113 17.95 -0.73 10.52
CA GLU A 113 17.91 0.72 10.23
C GLU A 113 17.94 1.00 8.73
N LYS A 114 18.78 0.27 7.96
CA LYS A 114 18.86 0.39 6.50
C LYS A 114 17.59 -0.11 5.81
N VAL A 115 16.96 -1.16 6.32
CA VAL A 115 15.67 -1.65 5.83
C VAL A 115 14.56 -0.61 6.08
N TRP A 116 14.52 0.02 7.25
CA TRP A 116 13.57 1.09 7.55
C TRP A 116 13.82 2.36 6.73
N GLU A 117 15.09 2.71 6.46
CA GLU A 117 15.44 3.80 5.55
C GLU A 117 14.91 3.51 4.13
N TRP A 118 15.09 2.29 3.64
CA TRP A 118 14.51 1.84 2.38
C TRP A 118 12.98 1.99 2.35
N LYS A 119 12.30 1.52 3.39
CA LYS A 119 10.84 1.64 3.51
C LYS A 119 10.38 3.10 3.43
N ARG A 120 11.05 4.02 4.11
CA ARG A 120 10.69 5.45 4.05
C ARG A 120 10.82 6.02 2.64
N ASN A 121 11.85 5.62 1.91
CA ASN A 121 12.13 6.14 0.57
C ASN A 121 11.20 5.54 -0.50
N TYR A 122 10.91 4.27 -0.42
CA TYR A 122 10.14 3.56 -1.47
C TYR A 122 8.64 3.44 -1.17
N GLY A 123 8.24 3.35 0.08
CA GLY A 123 6.82 3.33 0.45
C GLY A 123 6.10 4.60 0.00
N GLY A 124 6.67 5.77 0.27
CA GLY A 124 6.12 7.04 -0.20
C GLY A 124 6.06 7.15 -1.73
N ARG A 125 7.06 6.61 -2.45
CA ARG A 125 7.09 6.62 -3.91
C ARG A 125 5.95 5.80 -4.53
N ILE A 126 5.62 4.64 -3.95
CA ILE A 126 4.51 3.80 -4.40
C ILE A 126 3.18 4.55 -4.28
N THR A 127 2.94 5.16 -3.12
CA THR A 127 1.75 5.96 -2.88
C THR A 127 1.62 7.12 -3.86
N GLU A 128 2.73 7.84 -4.12
CA GLU A 128 2.73 8.92 -5.11
C GLU A 128 2.47 8.41 -6.55
N GLN A 129 2.99 7.25 -6.93
CA GLN A 129 2.70 6.65 -8.24
C GLN A 129 1.21 6.30 -8.39
N LEU A 130 0.56 5.77 -7.34
CA LEU A 130 -0.88 5.52 -7.34
C LEU A 130 -1.71 6.81 -7.43
N LYS A 131 -1.30 7.85 -6.73
CA LYS A 131 -1.93 9.18 -6.85
C LYS A 131 -1.78 9.75 -8.24
N ARG A 132 -0.61 9.63 -8.86
CA ARG A 132 -0.37 10.04 -10.26
C ARG A 132 -1.22 9.25 -11.26
N LEU A 133 -1.51 7.98 -10.98
CA LEU A 133 -2.44 7.17 -11.75
C LEU A 133 -3.91 7.63 -11.59
N GLY A 134 -4.20 8.48 -10.62
CA GLY A 134 -5.54 8.97 -10.32
C GLY A 134 -6.35 8.06 -9.38
N ALA A 135 -5.69 7.12 -8.69
CA ALA A 135 -6.37 6.16 -7.81
C ALA A 135 -7.20 6.84 -6.73
N SER A 136 -8.49 6.53 -6.66
CA SER A 136 -9.45 7.15 -5.74
C SER A 136 -9.53 6.43 -4.38
N CYS A 137 -8.37 6.11 -3.82
CA CYS A 137 -8.24 5.51 -2.49
C CYS A 137 -8.53 6.50 -1.37
N ASP A 138 -8.98 5.99 -0.23
CA ASP A 138 -9.04 6.76 1.02
C ASP A 138 -7.65 6.80 1.69
N TRP A 139 -6.85 7.78 1.31
CA TRP A 139 -5.47 7.93 1.79
C TRP A 139 -5.35 8.20 3.29
N SER A 140 -6.42 8.67 3.93
CA SER A 140 -6.44 8.87 5.38
C SER A 140 -6.38 7.56 6.17
N ARG A 141 -6.69 6.45 5.50
CA ARG A 141 -6.70 5.09 6.06
C ARG A 141 -5.58 4.21 5.50
N GLU A 142 -4.55 4.80 4.90
CA GLU A 142 -3.41 4.04 4.39
C GLU A 142 -2.79 3.17 5.48
N ARG A 143 -2.51 1.90 5.15
CA ARG A 143 -1.91 0.93 6.07
C ARG A 143 -0.60 0.38 5.52
N PHE A 144 0.28 0.03 6.42
CA PHE A 144 1.50 -0.72 6.14
C PHE A 144 1.48 -2.03 6.93
N THR A 145 1.78 -3.16 6.29
CA THR A 145 1.61 -4.49 6.90
C THR A 145 2.43 -4.72 8.18
N MET A 146 3.43 -3.87 8.47
CA MET A 146 4.17 -3.87 9.74
C MET A 146 3.94 -2.60 10.57
N ASP A 147 2.85 -1.85 10.35
CA ASP A 147 2.52 -0.77 11.26
C ASP A 147 2.15 -1.31 12.66
N GLU A 148 2.19 -0.45 13.65
CA GLU A 148 1.98 -0.84 15.04
C GLU A 148 0.63 -1.56 15.25
N GLY A 149 -0.46 -1.03 14.69
CA GLY A 149 -1.78 -1.61 14.87
C GLY A 149 -1.93 -2.98 14.21
N LEU A 150 -1.38 -3.19 13.00
CA LEU A 150 -1.38 -4.49 12.35
C LEU A 150 -0.45 -5.47 13.05
N SER A 151 0.71 -5.03 13.54
CA SER A 151 1.62 -5.87 14.33
C SER A 151 0.96 -6.37 15.62
N GLN A 152 0.24 -5.50 16.32
CA GLN A 152 -0.55 -5.89 17.49
C GLN A 152 -1.67 -6.88 17.12
N ALA A 153 -2.38 -6.66 16.02
CA ALA A 153 -3.45 -7.54 15.57
C ALA A 153 -2.92 -8.94 15.22
N VAL A 154 -1.78 -9.03 14.53
CA VAL A 154 -1.11 -10.31 14.19
C VAL A 154 -0.70 -11.04 15.47
N THR A 155 -0.06 -10.35 16.42
CA THR A 155 0.35 -10.94 17.69
C THR A 155 -0.86 -11.46 18.47
N LYS A 156 -1.92 -10.69 18.54
CA LYS A 156 -3.17 -11.09 19.21
C LYS A 156 -3.80 -12.33 18.56
N ALA A 157 -3.86 -12.35 17.22
CA ALA A 157 -4.39 -13.49 16.48
C ALA A 157 -3.56 -14.76 16.74
N PHE A 158 -2.23 -14.65 16.72
CA PHE A 158 -1.33 -15.76 17.03
C PHE A 158 -1.57 -16.32 18.44
N ILE A 159 -1.63 -15.46 19.45
CA ILE A 159 -1.89 -15.86 20.83
C ILE A 159 -3.26 -16.57 20.97
N GLN A 160 -4.30 -16.02 20.33
CA GLN A 160 -5.64 -16.64 20.36
C GLN A 160 -5.67 -18.02 19.71
N LEU A 161 -4.97 -18.19 18.58
CA LEU A 161 -4.87 -19.51 17.91
C LEU A 161 -4.11 -20.51 18.77
N TYR A 162 -3.04 -20.09 19.41
CA TYR A 162 -2.28 -20.93 20.35
C TYR A 162 -3.13 -21.35 21.54
N GLN A 163 -3.84 -20.41 22.17
CA GLN A 163 -4.73 -20.70 23.32
C GLN A 163 -5.88 -21.65 22.95
N LYS A 164 -6.30 -21.67 21.69
CA LYS A 164 -7.30 -22.59 21.16
C LYS A 164 -6.72 -23.95 20.72
N ASN A 165 -5.43 -24.21 20.92
CA ASN A 165 -4.71 -25.39 20.47
C ASN A 165 -4.79 -25.63 18.93
N LEU A 166 -4.96 -24.54 18.15
CA LEU A 166 -5.01 -24.63 16.68
C LEU A 166 -3.64 -24.53 16.05
N ILE A 167 -2.63 -24.06 16.78
CA ILE A 167 -1.22 -24.02 16.38
C ILE A 167 -0.36 -24.61 17.51
N TYR A 168 0.72 -25.26 17.10
CA TYR A 168 1.69 -25.87 18.02
C TYR A 168 3.08 -25.86 17.38
N GLN A 169 4.11 -25.99 18.21
CA GLN A 169 5.49 -26.15 17.75
C GLN A 169 5.77 -27.63 17.42
N GLY A 170 6.27 -27.91 16.25
CA GLY A 170 6.64 -29.26 15.81
C GLY A 170 7.82 -29.24 14.86
N ASN A 171 8.45 -30.41 14.70
CA ASN A 171 9.49 -30.61 13.68
C ASN A 171 8.82 -30.96 12.35
N TYR A 172 9.23 -30.30 11.27
CA TYR A 172 8.74 -30.58 9.92
C TYR A 172 9.91 -30.78 8.97
N ILE A 173 9.81 -31.80 8.12
CA ILE A 173 10.81 -32.02 7.08
C ILE A 173 10.57 -31.02 5.96
N ILE A 174 11.59 -30.26 5.62
CA ILE A 174 11.59 -29.32 4.51
C ILE A 174 12.51 -29.90 3.43
N ASN A 175 11.96 -30.09 2.25
CA ASN A 175 12.71 -30.52 1.07
C ASN A 175 13.33 -29.33 0.34
#